data_0878672808ea0925fe57f42906556de2
#
_entry.id   0878672808ea0925fe57f42906556de2
#
_cell.length_a   1.000
_cell.length_b   1.000
_cell.length_c   1.000
_cell.angle_alpha   90.00
_cell.angle_beta   90.00
_cell.angle_gamma   90.00
#
_symmetry.space_group_name_H-M   'P 1'
#
loop_
_entity.id
_entity.type
_entity.pdbx_description
1 polymer ?
#
loop_
_entity_poly.entity_id
_entity_poly.type
_entity_poly.pdbx_seq_one_letter_code
_entity_poly.pdbx_strand_id
1 'polypeptide(L)' 'MAVIEAATVRGRKVRRVFLDGRDVTNECFAFDADEGWADCWQKGAAGQYIRDPADPLRRVPVRLAGKVRVEWLL' A
#
# COMPACT_ATOMS: atom_id res chain seq x y z
N MET A 1 -17.58 -2.30 -5.00
CA MET A 1 -16.29 -2.28 -4.29
C MET A 1 -15.17 -2.16 -5.30
N ALA A 2 -14.29 -1.22 -5.11
CA ALA A 2 -13.20 -0.98 -6.05
C ALA A 2 -11.86 -1.21 -5.37
N VAL A 3 -11.11 -2.20 -5.83
CA VAL A 3 -9.71 -2.36 -5.48
C VAL A 3 -8.91 -1.44 -6.38
N ILE A 4 -8.07 -0.60 -5.78
CA ILE A 4 -7.36 0.44 -6.48
C ILE A 4 -5.86 0.20 -6.36
N GLU A 5 -5.18 0.10 -7.49
CA GLU A 5 -3.72 0.08 -7.49
C GLU A 5 -3.18 1.46 -7.14
N ALA A 6 -2.21 1.51 -6.24
CA ALA A 6 -1.74 2.75 -5.64
C ALA A 6 -1.13 3.74 -6.64
N ALA A 7 -0.62 3.28 -7.78
CA ALA A 7 0.05 4.14 -8.74
C ALA A 7 -0.92 4.93 -9.63
N THR A 8 -2.04 4.30 -10.05
CA THR A 8 -2.93 4.89 -11.06
C THR A 8 -4.36 4.37 -10.87
N VAL A 9 -5.33 5.28 -10.94
CA VAL A 9 -6.75 4.91 -10.97
C VAL A 9 -7.45 5.78 -12.00
N ARG A 10 -8.06 5.16 -13.01
CA ARG A 10 -8.83 5.86 -14.05
C ARG A 10 -8.07 7.02 -14.70
N GLY A 11 -6.76 6.81 -14.96
CA GLY A 11 -5.90 7.84 -15.51
C GLY A 11 -5.44 8.90 -14.52
N ARG A 12 -5.83 8.80 -13.25
CA ARG A 12 -5.37 9.69 -12.18
C ARG A 12 -4.27 8.99 -11.40
N LYS A 13 -3.23 9.73 -11.05
CA LYS A 13 -2.13 9.20 -10.26
C LYS A 13 -2.38 9.45 -8.78
N VAL A 14 -2.07 8.47 -7.96
CA VAL A 14 -2.06 8.62 -6.51
C VAL A 14 -0.80 9.37 -6.11
N ARG A 15 -0.97 10.43 -5.34
CA ARG A 15 0.14 11.19 -4.79
C ARG A 15 0.62 10.58 -3.48
N ARG A 16 -0.32 10.34 -2.55
CA ARG A 16 -0.01 9.77 -1.22
C ARG A 16 -1.15 8.90 -0.75
N VAL A 17 -0.79 7.85 0.00
CA VAL A 17 -1.74 6.98 0.68
C VAL A 17 -1.40 6.98 2.16
N PHE A 18 -2.41 7.20 3.00
CA PHE A 18 -2.28 7.18 4.46
C PHE A 18 -3.14 6.06 5.03
N LEU A 19 -2.59 5.33 5.98
CA LEU A 19 -3.31 4.32 6.76
C LEU A 19 -3.26 4.72 8.23
N ASP A 20 -4.42 5.02 8.81
CA ASP A 20 -4.54 5.54 10.18
C ASP A 20 -3.63 6.74 10.45
N GLY A 21 -3.53 7.64 9.47
CA GLY A 21 -2.70 8.83 9.56
C GLY A 21 -1.22 8.64 9.25
N ARG A 22 -0.78 7.40 8.99
CA ARG A 22 0.61 7.11 8.64
C ARG A 22 0.77 7.05 7.12
N ASP A 23 1.77 7.73 6.59
CA ASP A 23 2.10 7.69 5.17
C ASP A 23 2.68 6.32 4.79
N VAL A 24 1.96 5.58 3.95
CA VAL A 24 2.38 4.26 3.46
C VAL A 24 2.57 4.26 1.94
N THR A 25 2.74 5.41 1.35
CA THR A 25 2.78 5.58 -0.11
C THR A 25 3.83 4.69 -0.76
N ASN A 26 5.02 4.61 -0.18
CA ASN A 26 6.13 3.86 -0.78
C ASN A 26 6.00 2.34 -0.61
N GLU A 27 5.21 1.89 0.36
CA GLU A 27 5.03 0.46 0.63
C GLU A 27 3.74 -0.08 0.03
N CYS A 28 2.76 0.77 -0.21
CA CYS A 28 1.42 0.36 -0.63
C CYS A 28 1.38 0.14 -2.14
N PHE A 29 0.83 -1.01 -2.55
CA PHE A 29 0.66 -1.31 -3.98
C PHE A 29 -0.82 -1.48 -4.37
N ALA A 30 -1.71 -1.60 -3.41
CA ALA A 30 -3.15 -1.64 -3.64
C ALA A 30 -3.89 -1.19 -2.38
N PHE A 31 -5.06 -0.63 -2.53
CA PHE A 31 -5.87 -0.21 -1.38
C PHE A 31 -7.35 -0.13 -1.76
N ASP A 32 -8.19 -0.14 -0.73
CA ASP A 32 -9.62 0.14 -0.86
C ASP A 32 -10.04 1.04 0.29
N ALA A 33 -10.32 2.30 -0.01
CA ALA A 33 -10.68 3.27 1.01
C ALA A 33 -12.09 3.01 1.58
N ASP A 34 -12.97 2.42 0.81
CA ASP A 34 -14.32 2.10 1.26
C ASP A 34 -14.34 0.91 2.21
N GLU A 35 -13.58 -0.13 1.88
CA GLU A 35 -13.46 -1.32 2.73
C GLU A 35 -12.51 -1.10 3.91
N GLY A 36 -11.59 -0.15 3.81
CA GLY A 36 -10.66 0.16 4.89
C GLY A 36 -9.49 -0.80 5.00
N TRP A 37 -8.79 -1.02 3.89
CA TRP A 37 -7.57 -1.81 3.91
C TRP A 37 -6.54 -1.28 2.89
N ALA A 38 -5.28 -1.62 3.15
CA ALA A 38 -4.19 -1.36 2.21
C ALA A 38 -3.27 -2.57 2.15
N ASP A 39 -2.92 -3.00 0.95
CA ASP A 39 -1.94 -4.05 0.71
C ASP A 39 -0.57 -3.40 0.55
N CYS A 40 0.32 -3.72 1.46
CA CYS A 40 1.63 -3.13 1.53
C CYS A 40 2.72 -4.20 1.52
N TRP A 41 3.94 -3.81 1.12
CA TRP A 41 5.09 -4.68 1.27
C TRP A 41 5.56 -4.64 2.72
N GLN A 42 5.76 -5.81 3.32
CA GLN A 42 6.19 -5.91 4.70
C GLN A 42 7.64 -5.44 4.85
N LYS A 43 7.90 -4.63 5.89
CA LYS A 43 9.23 -4.13 6.23
C LYS A 43 9.68 -4.64 7.59
N GLY A 44 10.98 -4.90 7.71
CA GLY A 44 11.61 -5.21 8.99
C GLY A 44 11.89 -3.97 9.83
N ALA A 45 12.43 -4.19 11.03
CA ALA A 45 12.70 -3.13 12.02
C ALA A 45 13.71 -2.09 11.51
N ALA A 46 14.62 -2.48 10.63
CA ALA A 46 15.62 -1.58 10.06
C ALA A 46 15.14 -0.86 8.79
N GLY A 47 13.86 -1.02 8.42
CA GLY A 47 13.27 -0.36 7.27
C GLY A 47 13.47 -1.07 5.93
N GLN A 48 14.16 -2.20 5.90
CA GLN A 48 14.31 -2.99 4.69
C GLN A 48 13.07 -3.85 4.43
N TYR A 49 12.79 -4.14 3.17
CA TYR A 49 11.70 -5.05 2.81
C TYR A 49 12.05 -6.48 3.21
N ILE A 50 11.06 -7.18 3.77
CA ILE A 50 11.21 -8.60 4.11
C ILE A 50 11.08 -9.42 2.84
N ARG A 51 12.00 -10.37 2.65
CA ARG A 51 12.00 -11.28 1.51
C ARG A 51 11.33 -12.59 1.88
N ASP A 52 10.67 -13.19 0.89
CA ASP A 52 10.09 -14.52 1.04
C ASP A 52 11.22 -15.54 1.23
N PRO A 53 11.21 -16.35 2.31
CA PRO A 53 12.24 -17.37 2.51
C PRO A 53 12.31 -18.41 1.39
N ALA A 54 11.21 -18.68 0.72
CA ALA A 54 11.15 -19.62 -0.40
C ALA A 54 11.64 -19.01 -1.71
N ASP A 55 11.59 -17.68 -1.84
CA ASP A 55 12.03 -16.94 -3.04
C ASP A 55 12.59 -15.59 -2.62
N PRO A 56 13.93 -15.46 -2.44
CA PRO A 56 14.55 -14.21 -1.97
C PRO A 56 14.36 -13.02 -2.91
N LEU A 57 13.94 -13.23 -4.15
CA LEU A 57 13.65 -12.14 -5.09
C LEU A 57 12.26 -11.57 -4.89
N ARG A 58 11.44 -12.20 -4.04
CA ARG A 58 10.05 -11.85 -3.81
C ARG A 58 9.87 -11.17 -2.46
N ARG A 59 9.14 -10.04 -2.47
CA ARG A 59 8.76 -9.37 -1.23
C ARG A 59 7.52 -10.03 -0.64
N VAL A 60 7.32 -9.87 0.66
CA VAL A 60 6.15 -10.42 1.37
C VAL A 60 5.07 -9.35 1.45
N PRO A 61 3.89 -9.58 0.87
CA PRO A 61 2.78 -8.64 1.02
C PRO A 61 2.08 -8.82 2.36
N VAL A 62 1.49 -7.73 2.87
CA VAL A 62 0.66 -7.76 4.07
C VAL A 62 -0.53 -6.85 3.86
N ARG A 63 -1.72 -7.34 4.21
CA ARG A 63 -2.93 -6.51 4.20
C ARG A 63 -3.14 -5.90 5.57
N LEU A 64 -3.16 -4.57 5.60
CA LEU A 64 -3.38 -3.80 6.81
C LEU A 64 -4.79 -3.22 6.77
N ALA A 65 -5.56 -3.45 7.84
CA ALA A 65 -6.89 -2.89 7.99
C ALA A 65 -6.80 -1.56 8.74
N GLY A 66 -7.62 -0.59 8.34
CA GLY A 66 -7.64 0.70 9.00
C GLY A 66 -8.30 1.77 8.14
N LYS A 67 -8.21 3.01 8.58
CA LYS A 67 -8.75 4.14 7.85
C LYS A 67 -7.77 4.56 6.76
N VAL A 68 -8.19 4.40 5.52
CA VAL A 68 -7.38 4.74 4.35
C VAL A 68 -7.79 6.12 3.83
N ARG A 69 -6.80 7.01 3.68
CA ARG A 69 -6.98 8.32 3.06
C ARG A 69 -6.02 8.46 1.89
N VAL A 70 -6.53 8.96 0.79
CA VAL A 70 -5.76 9.04 -0.45
C VAL A 70 -5.69 10.49 -0.91
N GLU A 71 -4.51 10.94 -1.27
CA GLU A 71 -4.30 12.20 -1.98
C GLU A 71 -4.01 11.91 -3.45
N TRP A 72 -4.72 12.60 -4.33
CA TRP A 72 -4.63 12.40 -5.77
C TRP A 72 -3.83 13.51 -6.43
N LEU A 73 -3.10 13.16 -7.47
CA LEU A 73 -2.56 14.16 -8.39
C LEU A 73 -3.65 14.61 -9.35
N LEU A 74 -3.74 15.90 -9.54
CA LEU A 74 -4.71 16.49 -10.48
C LEU A 74 -4.25 16.40 -11.93
#